data_7d584f40a7eb6bed49db0363d684a36f
#
_entry.id   7d584f40a7eb6bed49db0363d684a36f
#
_cell.length_a   1.000
_cell.length_b   1.000
_cell.length_c   1.000
_cell.angle_alpha   90.00
_cell.angle_beta   90.00
_cell.angle_gamma   90.00
#
_symmetry.space_group_name_H-M   'P 1'
#
loop_
_entity.id
_entity.type
_entity.pdbx_description
1 polymer ?
#
loop_
_entity_poly.entity_id
_entity_poly.type
_entity_poly.pdbx_seq_one_letter_code
_entity_poly.pdbx_strand_id
1 'polypeptide(L)'
;MTPALRQNLTLAVLVLTGINMRPLLTSIGPLLPDIRAASGMSYTLAALLTALPVIAMGVLALAAGWVDRYIGQKRSIALSLLIIAAGALLREIAPNSGLLLTSALAGGIGIGIIQAAIPAVIKHLFPRRTPLVMGLWSAALMGGGGLG
;
A
#
# COMPACT_ATOMS: atom_id res chain seq x y z
N MET A 1 27.13 -8.79 10.37
CA MET A 1 26.21 -9.18 9.28
C MET A 1 26.94 -8.97 7.96
N THR A 2 27.09 -10.02 7.16
CA THR A 2 27.79 -9.93 5.87
C THR A 2 27.00 -9.06 4.89
N PRO A 3 27.66 -8.32 3.97
CA PRO A 3 26.96 -7.47 2.98
C PRO A 3 25.93 -8.23 2.15
N ALA A 4 26.24 -9.47 1.79
CA ALA A 4 25.36 -10.36 1.05
C ALA A 4 24.07 -10.71 1.84
N LEU A 5 24.20 -11.03 3.13
CA LEU A 5 23.05 -11.33 3.98
C LEU A 5 22.12 -10.11 4.12
N ARG A 6 22.69 -8.92 4.26
CA ARG A 6 21.91 -7.67 4.32
C ARG A 6 21.14 -7.42 3.02
N GLN A 7 21.76 -7.65 1.87
CA GLN A 7 21.09 -7.50 0.57
C GLN A 7 19.96 -8.50 0.40
N ASN A 8 20.16 -9.77 0.76
CA ASN A 8 19.12 -10.81 0.66
C ASN A 8 17.94 -10.53 1.60
N LEU A 9 18.21 -10.09 2.84
CA LEU A 9 17.17 -9.68 3.78
C LEU A 9 16.37 -8.49 3.24
N THR A 10 17.04 -7.48 2.69
CA THR A 10 16.36 -6.32 2.09
C THR A 10 15.49 -6.75 0.92
N LEU A 11 15.97 -7.65 0.06
CA LEU A 11 15.19 -8.19 -1.05
C LEU A 11 13.95 -8.94 -0.56
N ALA A 12 14.11 -9.81 0.46
CA ALA A 12 13.00 -10.54 1.05
C ALA A 12 11.94 -9.58 1.65
N VAL A 13 12.38 -8.54 2.38
CA VAL A 13 11.48 -7.53 2.93
C VAL A 13 10.72 -6.80 1.82
N LEU A 14 11.39 -6.41 0.73
CA LEU A 14 10.74 -5.77 -0.42
C LEU A 14 9.67 -6.67 -1.03
N VAL A 15 9.99 -7.93 -1.29
CA VAL A 15 9.05 -8.90 -1.87
C VAL A 15 7.87 -9.12 -0.94
N LEU A 16 8.10 -9.36 0.35
CA LEU A 16 7.03 -9.53 1.35
C LEU A 16 6.14 -8.29 1.45
N THR A 17 6.73 -7.09 1.44
CA THR A 17 5.97 -5.85 1.43
C THR A 17 5.09 -5.76 0.17
N GLY A 18 5.64 -6.08 -1.00
CA GLY A 18 4.89 -6.11 -2.26
C GLY A 18 3.68 -7.05 -2.21
N ILE A 19 3.88 -8.28 -1.75
CA ILE A 19 2.81 -9.28 -1.61
C ILE A 19 1.71 -8.78 -0.66
N ASN A 20 2.08 -8.17 0.47
CA ASN A 20 1.12 -7.73 1.49
C ASN A 20 0.35 -6.45 1.17
N MET A 21 0.83 -5.63 0.23
CA MET A 21 0.17 -4.35 -0.07
C MET A 21 -1.12 -4.48 -0.87
N ARG A 22 -1.21 -5.47 -1.76
CA ARG A 22 -2.33 -5.62 -2.68
C ARG A 22 -3.58 -6.26 -2.07
N PRO A 23 -3.51 -7.28 -1.20
CA PRO A 23 -4.69 -7.87 -0.58
C PRO A 23 -5.57 -6.85 0.12
N LEU A 24 -4.98 -5.82 0.74
CA LEU A 24 -5.72 -4.73 1.40
C LEU A 24 -6.66 -3.98 0.45
N LEU A 25 -6.32 -3.92 -0.84
CA LEU A 25 -7.11 -3.24 -1.87
C LEU A 25 -8.05 -4.21 -2.59
N THR A 26 -7.58 -5.42 -2.91
CA THR A 26 -8.32 -6.38 -3.74
C THR A 26 -9.39 -7.14 -2.97
N SER A 27 -9.23 -7.35 -1.68
CA SER A 27 -10.22 -8.04 -0.83
C SER A 27 -11.55 -7.28 -0.67
N ILE A 28 -11.57 -5.98 -0.89
CA ILE A 28 -12.80 -5.18 -0.78
C ILE A 28 -13.81 -5.57 -1.87
N GLY A 29 -13.34 -5.81 -3.10
CA GLY A 29 -14.21 -6.10 -4.25
C GLY A 29 -15.14 -7.29 -4.01
N PRO A 30 -14.62 -8.49 -3.72
CA PRO A 30 -15.43 -9.67 -3.43
C PRO A 30 -16.34 -9.52 -2.21
N LEU A 31 -15.90 -8.80 -1.18
CA LEU A 31 -16.65 -8.60 0.07
C LEU A 31 -17.66 -7.43 -0.01
N LEU A 32 -17.67 -6.67 -1.10
CA LEU A 32 -18.50 -5.48 -1.22
C LEU A 32 -20.01 -5.74 -1.03
N PRO A 33 -20.60 -6.85 -1.56
CA PRO A 33 -22.00 -7.18 -1.33
C PRO A 33 -22.30 -7.40 0.18
N ASP A 34 -21.44 -8.14 0.88
CA ASP A 34 -21.58 -8.43 2.30
C ASP A 34 -21.42 -7.19 3.17
N ILE A 35 -20.41 -6.37 2.86
CA ILE A 35 -20.19 -5.07 3.51
C ILE A 35 -21.41 -4.16 3.34
N ARG A 36 -22.03 -4.14 2.16
CA ARG A 36 -23.23 -3.36 1.92
C ARG A 36 -24.42 -3.89 2.69
N ALA A 37 -24.61 -5.20 2.69
CA ALA A 37 -25.71 -5.83 3.46
C ALA A 37 -25.59 -5.54 4.95
N ALA A 38 -24.39 -5.62 5.50
CA ALA A 38 -24.13 -5.39 6.92
C ALA A 38 -24.21 -3.92 7.34
N SER A 39 -23.75 -2.98 6.47
CA SER A 39 -23.64 -1.56 6.80
C SER A 39 -24.79 -0.70 6.28
N GLY A 40 -25.69 -1.26 5.44
CA GLY A 40 -26.78 -0.52 4.80
C GLY A 40 -26.31 0.59 3.83
N MET A 41 -25.04 0.56 3.40
CA MET A 41 -24.49 1.62 2.55
C MET A 41 -25.07 1.61 1.14
N SER A 42 -25.18 2.82 0.55
CA SER A 42 -25.62 2.98 -0.83
C SER A 42 -24.59 2.44 -1.83
N TYR A 43 -25.01 2.16 -3.07
CA TYR A 43 -24.09 1.77 -4.16
C TYR A 43 -22.99 2.79 -4.41
N THR A 44 -23.32 4.08 -4.28
CA THR A 44 -22.35 5.18 -4.44
C THR A 44 -21.25 5.12 -3.38
N LEU A 45 -21.60 4.92 -2.10
CA LEU A 45 -20.63 4.78 -1.01
C LEU A 45 -19.78 3.53 -1.18
N ALA A 46 -20.37 2.43 -1.64
CA ALA A 46 -19.65 1.20 -1.94
C ALA A 46 -18.64 1.38 -3.08
N ALA A 47 -19.02 2.08 -4.15
CA ALA A 47 -18.11 2.43 -5.22
C ALA A 47 -16.96 3.35 -4.75
N LEU A 48 -17.26 4.31 -3.88
CA LEU A 48 -16.24 5.17 -3.28
C LEU A 48 -15.27 4.39 -2.39
N LEU A 49 -15.72 3.36 -1.70
CA LEU A 49 -14.86 2.52 -0.86
C LEU A 49 -13.74 1.84 -1.67
N THR A 50 -14.00 1.50 -2.92
CA THR A 50 -12.99 0.93 -3.83
C THR A 50 -12.22 1.98 -4.62
N ALA A 51 -12.86 3.09 -4.97
CA ALA A 51 -12.24 4.14 -5.79
C ALA A 51 -11.31 5.08 -4.99
N LEU A 52 -11.69 5.44 -3.76
CA LEU A 52 -10.92 6.38 -2.92
C LEU A 52 -9.45 5.96 -2.70
N PRO A 53 -9.13 4.69 -2.36
CA PRO A 53 -7.74 4.29 -2.21
C PRO A 53 -6.93 4.47 -3.50
N VAL A 54 -7.53 4.14 -4.64
CA VAL A 54 -6.87 4.25 -5.95
C VAL A 54 -6.62 5.71 -6.33
N ILE A 55 -7.61 6.58 -6.09
CA ILE A 55 -7.46 8.03 -6.31
C ILE A 55 -6.37 8.59 -5.38
N ALA A 56 -6.38 8.22 -4.10
CA ALA A 56 -5.36 8.65 -3.15
C ALA A 56 -3.96 8.21 -3.59
N MET A 57 -3.80 6.96 -4.04
CA MET A 57 -2.54 6.45 -4.59
C MET A 57 -2.07 7.27 -5.79
N GLY A 58 -2.97 7.61 -6.73
CA GLY A 58 -2.65 8.43 -7.90
C GLY A 58 -2.17 9.83 -7.53
N VAL A 59 -2.88 10.51 -6.64
CA VAL A 59 -2.50 11.84 -6.15
C VAL A 59 -1.17 11.80 -5.41
N LEU A 60 -0.98 10.80 -4.55
CA LEU A 60 0.26 10.67 -3.76
C LEU A 60 1.45 10.22 -4.61
N ALA A 61 1.24 9.50 -5.69
CA ALA A 61 2.31 9.18 -6.64
C ALA A 61 2.93 10.45 -7.24
N LEU A 62 2.12 11.49 -7.50
CA LEU A 62 2.60 12.79 -7.95
C LEU A 62 3.31 13.58 -6.84
N ALA A 63 2.82 13.47 -5.61
CA ALA A 63 3.33 14.21 -4.45
C ALA A 63 4.52 13.52 -3.76
N ALA A 64 4.78 12.25 -4.02
CA ALA A 64 5.73 11.43 -3.26
C ALA A 64 7.16 11.96 -3.30
N GLY A 65 7.61 12.46 -4.46
CA GLY A 65 8.94 13.09 -4.57
C GLY A 65 9.08 14.32 -3.69
N TRP A 66 7.98 15.01 -3.43
CA TRP A 66 7.90 16.16 -2.54
C TRP A 66 7.96 15.71 -1.07
N VAL A 67 7.18 14.71 -0.72
CA VAL A 67 7.16 14.10 0.62
C VAL A 67 8.55 13.59 1.00
N ASP A 68 9.22 12.85 0.12
CA ASP A 68 10.57 12.32 0.37
C ASP A 68 11.63 13.42 0.55
N ARG A 69 11.49 14.55 -0.13
CA ARG A 69 12.39 15.71 0.05
C ARG A 69 12.27 16.36 1.42
N TYR A 70 11.05 16.44 1.97
CA TYR A 70 10.80 17.14 3.24
C TYR A 70 11.01 16.25 4.47
N ILE A 71 10.55 15.02 4.41
CA ILE A 71 10.53 14.11 5.57
C ILE A 71 11.71 13.14 5.54
N GLY A 72 12.26 12.87 4.36
CA GLY A 72 13.30 11.88 4.13
C GLY A 72 12.73 10.47 3.94
N GLN A 73 13.32 9.71 3.02
CA GLN A 73 12.81 8.42 2.53
C GLN A 73 12.51 7.40 3.65
N LYS A 74 13.39 7.28 4.65
CA LYS A 74 13.19 6.32 5.77
C LYS A 74 11.96 6.67 6.61
N ARG A 75 11.78 7.96 6.91
CA ARG A 75 10.66 8.44 7.72
C ARG A 75 9.36 8.38 6.92
N SER A 76 9.41 8.68 5.64
CA SER A 76 8.27 8.58 4.72
C SER A 76 7.73 7.14 4.69
N ILE A 77 8.60 6.13 4.53
CA ILE A 77 8.20 4.72 4.56
C ILE A 77 7.63 4.31 5.93
N ALA A 78 8.30 4.69 7.03
CA ALA A 78 7.84 4.37 8.38
C ALA A 78 6.47 4.99 8.68
N LEU A 79 6.28 6.26 8.33
CA LEU A 79 4.99 6.96 8.48
C LEU A 79 3.89 6.28 7.65
N SER A 80 4.21 5.88 6.42
CA SER A 80 3.26 5.19 5.54
C SER A 80 2.81 3.85 6.12
N LEU A 81 3.74 3.07 6.69
CA LEU A 81 3.40 1.81 7.36
C LEU A 81 2.51 2.03 8.58
N LEU A 82 2.77 3.10 9.36
CA LEU A 82 1.90 3.47 10.49
C LEU A 82 0.50 3.88 10.01
N ILE A 83 0.39 4.64 8.93
CA ILE A 83 -0.90 5.03 8.33
C ILE A 83 -1.67 3.81 7.84
N ILE A 84 -0.99 2.85 7.18
CA ILE A 84 -1.62 1.61 6.73
C ILE A 84 -2.11 0.78 7.92
N ALA A 85 -1.28 0.62 8.96
CA ALA A 85 -1.64 -0.11 10.17
C ALA A 85 -2.82 0.54 10.89
N ALA A 86 -2.81 1.86 11.05
CA ALA A 86 -3.92 2.61 11.64
C ALA A 86 -5.19 2.48 10.79
N GLY A 87 -5.10 2.55 9.46
CA GLY A 87 -6.24 2.33 8.56
C GLY A 87 -6.81 0.93 8.67
N ALA A 88 -5.96 -0.10 8.77
CA ALA A 88 -6.39 -1.47 8.96
C ALA A 88 -7.12 -1.67 10.31
N LEU A 89 -6.57 -1.16 11.40
CA LEU A 89 -7.20 -1.21 12.74
C LEU A 89 -8.53 -0.45 12.76
N LEU A 90 -8.58 0.74 12.13
CA LEU A 90 -9.82 1.51 12.00
C LEU A 90 -10.92 0.70 11.27
N ARG A 91 -10.55 -0.12 10.30
CA ARG A 91 -11.49 -0.94 9.55
C ARG A 91 -12.13 -2.03 10.42
N GLU A 92 -11.36 -2.66 11.31
CA GLU A 92 -11.86 -3.69 12.22
C GLU A 92 -12.91 -3.16 13.21
N ILE A 93 -12.74 -1.91 13.64
CA ILE A 93 -13.62 -1.29 14.64
C ILE A 93 -14.63 -0.32 14.02
N ALA A 94 -14.73 -0.23 12.70
CA ALA A 94 -15.55 0.78 12.01
C ALA A 94 -17.06 0.46 12.13
N PRO A 95 -17.84 1.21 12.95
CA PRO A 95 -19.26 0.97 13.14
C PRO A 95 -20.14 1.58 12.03
N ASN A 96 -19.56 2.38 11.13
CA ASN A 96 -20.30 3.10 10.11
C ASN A 96 -19.51 3.27 8.80
N SER A 97 -20.24 3.58 7.71
CA SER A 97 -19.68 3.75 6.38
C SER A 97 -18.63 4.87 6.28
N GLY A 98 -18.76 5.92 7.09
CA GLY A 98 -17.79 7.03 7.09
C GLY A 98 -16.42 6.61 7.59
N LEU A 99 -16.36 5.82 8.68
CA LEU A 99 -15.11 5.27 9.19
C LEU A 99 -14.50 4.23 8.25
N LEU A 100 -15.32 3.45 7.53
CA LEU A 100 -14.85 2.55 6.48
C LEU A 100 -14.18 3.32 5.34
N LEU A 101 -14.78 4.41 4.89
CA LEU A 101 -14.21 5.27 3.84
C LEU A 101 -12.90 5.93 4.29
N THR A 102 -12.84 6.44 5.52
CA THR A 102 -11.61 7.02 6.08
C THR A 102 -10.49 5.99 6.21
N SER A 103 -10.82 4.75 6.63
CA SER A 103 -9.86 3.66 6.70
C SER A 103 -9.31 3.28 5.32
N ALA A 104 -10.17 3.26 4.30
CA ALA A 104 -9.80 2.99 2.93
C ALA A 104 -8.90 4.10 2.36
N LEU A 105 -9.23 5.36 2.63
CA LEU A 105 -8.41 6.50 2.24
C LEU A 105 -7.03 6.47 2.90
N ALA A 106 -6.97 6.20 4.21
CA ALA A 106 -5.70 6.06 4.94
C ALA A 106 -4.83 4.94 4.35
N GLY A 107 -5.42 3.77 4.06
CA GLY A 107 -4.72 2.67 3.38
C GLY A 107 -4.17 3.09 2.01
N GLY A 108 -4.98 3.77 1.19
CA GLY A 108 -4.57 4.28 -0.13
C GLY A 108 -3.43 5.29 -0.04
N ILE A 109 -3.48 6.22 0.92
CA ILE A 109 -2.41 7.19 1.18
C ILE A 109 -1.10 6.47 1.51
N GLY A 110 -1.11 5.59 2.51
CA GLY A 110 0.09 4.87 2.93
C GLY A 110 0.69 4.02 1.81
N ILE A 111 -0.15 3.27 1.08
CA ILE A 111 0.28 2.46 -0.06
C ILE A 111 0.86 3.33 -1.17
N GLY A 112 0.23 4.46 -1.49
CA GLY A 112 0.68 5.39 -2.53
C GLY A 112 2.08 5.94 -2.25
N ILE A 113 2.35 6.36 -1.02
CA ILE A 113 3.68 6.85 -0.62
C ILE A 113 4.73 5.74 -0.74
N ILE A 114 4.44 4.53 -0.23
CA ILE A 114 5.41 3.41 -0.32
C ILE A 114 5.68 3.06 -1.77
N GLN A 115 4.67 2.89 -2.61
CA GLN A 115 4.84 2.53 -4.01
C GLN A 115 5.68 3.56 -4.78
N ALA A 116 5.55 4.82 -4.46
CA ALA A 116 6.35 5.87 -5.06
C ALA A 116 7.80 5.91 -4.54
N ALA A 117 8.03 5.56 -3.26
CA ALA A 117 9.36 5.55 -2.66
C ALA A 117 10.20 4.31 -3.05
N ILE A 118 9.58 3.15 -3.28
CA ILE A 118 10.26 1.87 -3.55
C ILE A 118 11.22 1.93 -4.75
N PRO A 119 10.87 2.50 -5.92
CA PRO A 119 11.80 2.59 -7.05
C PRO A 119 13.11 3.29 -6.70
N ALA A 120 13.04 4.37 -5.92
CA ALA A 120 14.23 5.10 -5.47
C ALA A 120 15.07 4.26 -4.49
N VAL A 121 14.42 3.53 -3.57
CA VAL A 121 15.09 2.60 -2.64
C VAL A 121 15.81 1.49 -3.42
N ILE A 122 15.15 0.86 -4.37
CA ILE A 122 15.73 -0.21 -5.19
C ILE A 122 16.94 0.31 -5.96
N LYS A 123 16.82 1.45 -6.62
CA LYS A 123 17.92 2.08 -7.38
C LYS A 123 19.13 2.38 -6.49
N HIS A 124 18.89 2.82 -5.26
CA HIS A 124 19.97 3.13 -4.32
C HIS A 124 20.64 1.88 -3.74
N LEU A 125 19.87 0.85 -3.39
CA LEU A 125 20.38 -0.35 -2.73
C LEU A 125 20.91 -1.41 -3.71
N PHE A 126 20.37 -1.46 -4.93
CA PHE A 126 20.70 -2.45 -5.95
C PHE A 126 21.06 -1.80 -7.30
N PRO A 127 22.05 -0.88 -7.37
CA PRO A 127 22.33 -0.12 -8.60
C PRO A 127 22.69 -0.99 -9.80
N ARG A 128 23.34 -2.15 -9.56
CA ARG A 128 23.73 -3.11 -10.62
C ARG A 128 22.62 -4.10 -11.01
N ARG A 129 21.56 -4.23 -10.22
CA ARG A 129 20.49 -5.20 -10.39
C ARG A 129 19.11 -4.55 -10.35
N THR A 130 19.04 -3.23 -10.52
CA THR A 130 17.79 -2.45 -10.47
C THR A 130 16.66 -3.06 -11.31
N PRO A 131 16.86 -3.43 -12.59
CA PRO A 131 15.78 -4.00 -13.40
C PRO A 131 15.24 -5.32 -12.85
N LEU A 132 16.14 -6.21 -12.38
CA LEU A 132 15.76 -7.49 -11.80
C LEU A 132 14.93 -7.30 -10.53
N VAL A 133 15.40 -6.45 -9.62
CA VAL A 133 14.72 -6.20 -8.33
C VAL A 133 13.37 -5.49 -8.55
N MET A 134 13.30 -4.56 -9.51
CA MET A 134 12.04 -3.95 -9.91
C MET A 134 11.06 -4.96 -10.48
N GLY A 135 11.52 -5.89 -11.33
CA GLY A 135 10.70 -6.98 -11.85
C GLY A 135 10.16 -7.88 -10.73
N LEU A 136 11.00 -8.28 -9.79
CA LEU A 136 10.59 -9.08 -8.61
C LEU A 136 9.58 -8.33 -7.74
N TRP A 137 9.80 -7.04 -7.50
CA TRP A 137 8.85 -6.18 -6.78
C TRP A 137 7.49 -6.12 -7.49
N SER A 138 7.49 -5.88 -8.80
CA SER A 138 6.24 -5.82 -9.59
C SER A 138 5.52 -7.16 -9.62
N ALA A 139 6.25 -8.27 -9.75
CA ALA A 139 5.69 -9.62 -9.71
C ALA A 139 5.09 -9.94 -8.33
N ALA A 140 5.78 -9.56 -7.25
CA ALA A 140 5.29 -9.71 -5.88
C ALA A 140 4.01 -8.90 -5.65
N LEU A 141 3.98 -7.66 -6.14
CA LEU A 141 2.79 -6.80 -6.05
C LEU A 141 1.59 -7.40 -6.80
N MET A 142 1.80 -7.89 -8.03
CA MET A 142 0.73 -8.52 -8.81
C MET A 142 0.28 -9.85 -8.20
N GLY A 143 1.24 -10.69 -7.77
CA GLY A 143 0.96 -11.95 -7.10
C GLY A 143 0.17 -11.78 -5.80
N GLY A 144 0.51 -10.77 -5.01
CA GLY A 144 -0.26 -10.41 -3.80
C GLY A 144 -1.71 -10.05 -4.09
N GLY A 145 -1.98 -9.41 -5.24
CA GLY A 145 -3.36 -9.11 -5.67
C GLY A 145 -4.19 -10.34 -6.01
N GLY A 146 -3.55 -11.45 -6.40
CA GLY A 146 -4.25 -12.71 -6.66
C GLY A 146 -4.53 -13.55 -5.41
N LEU A 147 -3.98 -13.18 -4.26
CA LEU A 147 -4.18 -13.85 -2.98
C LEU A 147 -5.29 -13.21 -2.12
N GLY A 148 -5.82 -12.06 -2.49
CA GLY A 148 -6.91 -11.34 -1.82
C GLY A 148 -8.15 -11.28 -2.68
#